data_8faf933344355c87bb473705bd9570a7
#
_entry.id   8faf933344355c87bb473705bd9570a7
#
_cell.length_a   1.000
_cell.length_b   1.000
_cell.length_c   1.000
_cell.angle_alpha   90.00
_cell.angle_beta   90.00
_cell.angle_gamma   90.00
#
_symmetry.space_group_name_H-M   'P 1'
#
loop_
_entity.id
_entity.type
_entity.pdbx_description
1 polymer ?
#
loop_
_entity_poly.entity_id
_entity_poly.type
_entity_poly.pdbx_seq_one_letter_code
_entity_poly.pdbx_strand_id
1 'polypeptide(L)'
;MSKWILVLLFVAGAALSWGNYVPMVHVAAQQLKSNLRAFLFVGIAYFLVAVLIPGIMIFVLKWDPTVKGTPNFDFTPSMWGIAAGVAGAVGALCVIFAVTTGGKGAAIYVAPLVFAGAPIINTIATITYFHPVKTMPDWRFFLGLGLAAAGAAMVMLYKPVDKPAHAGAQPATAVAAVVPDHK
;
A
#
# COMPACT_ATOMS: atom_id res chain seq x y z
N MET A 1 20.43 -12.88 19.34
CA MET A 1 20.00 -11.62 18.69
C MET A 1 19.10 -10.83 19.66
N SER A 2 19.35 -9.54 19.87
CA SER A 2 18.48 -8.71 20.72
C SER A 2 17.06 -8.68 20.13
N LYS A 3 16.03 -8.74 21.00
CA LYS A 3 14.62 -8.65 20.58
C LYS A 3 14.36 -7.43 19.67
N TRP A 4 15.03 -6.31 19.97
CA TRP A 4 14.93 -5.08 19.16
C TRP A 4 15.47 -5.22 17.74
N ILE A 5 16.55 -5.96 17.53
CA ILE A 5 17.09 -6.20 16.19
C ILE A 5 16.08 -7.00 15.37
N LEU A 6 15.47 -8.01 15.97
CA LEU A 6 14.44 -8.82 15.30
C LEU A 6 13.21 -7.97 14.92
N VAL A 7 12.74 -7.12 15.83
CA VAL A 7 11.64 -6.19 15.55
C VAL A 7 11.99 -5.27 14.39
N LEU A 8 13.20 -4.67 14.41
CA LEU A 8 13.63 -3.77 13.34
C LEU A 8 13.76 -4.48 11.98
N LEU A 9 14.20 -5.74 11.96
CA LEU A 9 14.26 -6.55 10.73
C LEU A 9 12.86 -6.79 10.14
N PHE A 10 11.87 -7.13 10.97
CA PHE A 10 10.49 -7.29 10.51
C PHE A 10 9.86 -5.95 10.06
N VAL A 11 10.13 -4.86 10.77
CA VAL A 11 9.70 -3.51 10.37
C VAL A 11 10.30 -3.13 9.02
N ALA A 12 11.60 -3.39 8.82
CA ALA A 12 12.27 -3.13 7.54
C ALA A 12 11.66 -3.99 6.40
N GLY A 13 11.39 -5.26 6.67
CA GLY A 13 10.71 -6.15 5.72
C GLY A 13 9.32 -5.65 5.34
N ALA A 14 8.54 -5.21 6.31
CA ALA A 14 7.22 -4.62 6.08
C ALA A 14 7.33 -3.33 5.26
N ALA A 15 8.26 -2.44 5.60
CA ALA A 15 8.49 -1.20 4.88
C ALA A 15 8.91 -1.43 3.42
N LEU A 16 9.80 -2.39 3.17
CA LEU A 16 10.22 -2.77 1.82
C LEU A 16 9.05 -3.35 1.02
N SER A 17 8.25 -4.23 1.62
CA SER A 17 7.10 -4.84 0.94
C SER A 17 6.02 -3.83 0.61
N TRP A 18 5.57 -3.07 1.60
CA TRP A 18 4.51 -2.07 1.42
C TRP A 18 4.97 -0.86 0.62
N GLY A 19 6.24 -0.46 0.73
CA GLY A 19 6.81 0.64 -0.05
C GLY A 19 6.83 0.34 -1.56
N ASN A 20 7.06 -0.92 -1.94
CA ASN A 20 7.00 -1.34 -3.35
C ASN A 20 5.57 -1.65 -3.83
N TYR A 21 4.63 -1.93 -2.92
CA TYR A 21 3.26 -2.30 -3.28
C TYR A 21 2.56 -1.23 -4.11
N VAL A 22 2.63 0.03 -3.69
CA VAL A 22 1.89 1.13 -4.33
C VAL A 22 2.32 1.34 -5.80
N PRO A 23 3.62 1.48 -6.14
CA PRO A 23 4.04 1.62 -7.53
C PRO A 23 3.74 0.36 -8.36
N MET A 24 3.88 -0.84 -7.80
CA MET A 24 3.59 -2.08 -8.53
C MET A 24 2.11 -2.21 -8.89
N VAL A 25 1.21 -1.94 -7.94
CA VAL A 25 -0.23 -2.02 -8.21
C VAL A 25 -0.70 -0.91 -9.15
N HIS A 26 -0.06 0.26 -9.12
CA HIS A 26 -0.32 1.33 -10.08
C HIS A 26 0.02 0.89 -11.52
N VAL A 27 1.19 0.28 -11.72
CA VAL A 27 1.59 -0.29 -13.02
C VAL A 27 0.60 -1.37 -13.46
N ALA A 28 0.22 -2.29 -12.57
CA ALA A 28 -0.75 -3.34 -12.87
C ALA A 28 -2.11 -2.77 -13.31
N ALA A 29 -2.63 -1.78 -12.58
CA ALA A 29 -3.90 -1.13 -12.90
C ALA A 29 -3.87 -0.41 -14.26
N GLN A 30 -2.74 0.24 -14.58
CA GLN A 30 -2.55 0.90 -15.88
C GLN A 30 -2.48 -0.10 -17.04
N GLN A 31 -1.68 -1.16 -16.90
CA GLN A 31 -1.50 -2.16 -17.96
C GLN A 31 -2.77 -2.99 -18.19
N LEU A 32 -3.46 -3.36 -17.12
CA LEU A 32 -4.74 -4.08 -17.20
C LEU A 32 -5.91 -3.18 -17.58
N LYS A 33 -5.70 -1.85 -17.61
CA LYS A 33 -6.75 -0.82 -17.84
C LYS A 33 -7.97 -1.02 -16.95
N SER A 34 -7.75 -1.51 -15.73
CA SER A 34 -8.83 -1.83 -14.78
C SER A 34 -8.32 -1.95 -13.35
N ASN A 35 -8.86 -1.13 -12.46
CA ASN A 35 -8.58 -1.19 -11.03
C ASN A 35 -9.03 -2.51 -10.41
N LEU A 36 -10.20 -3.01 -10.83
CA LEU A 36 -10.77 -4.24 -10.29
C LEU A 36 -9.96 -5.47 -10.72
N ARG A 37 -9.43 -5.48 -11.94
CA ARG A 37 -8.54 -6.57 -12.39
C ARG A 37 -7.23 -6.57 -11.63
N ALA A 38 -6.62 -5.40 -11.41
CA ALA A 38 -5.43 -5.29 -10.57
C ALA A 38 -5.71 -5.79 -9.15
N PHE A 39 -6.84 -5.37 -8.56
CA PHE A 39 -7.24 -5.82 -7.23
C PHE A 39 -7.52 -7.33 -7.16
N LEU A 40 -8.09 -7.92 -8.20
CA LEU A 40 -8.27 -9.37 -8.28
C LEU A 40 -6.94 -10.13 -8.16
N PHE A 41 -5.89 -9.68 -8.87
CA PHE A 41 -4.57 -10.30 -8.78
C PHE A 41 -3.93 -10.10 -7.41
N VAL A 42 -4.14 -8.96 -6.75
CA VAL A 42 -3.76 -8.76 -5.35
C VAL A 42 -4.46 -9.78 -4.45
N GLY A 43 -5.75 -10.01 -4.65
CA GLY A 43 -6.52 -11.02 -3.91
C GLY A 43 -5.98 -12.44 -4.11
N ILE A 44 -5.63 -12.82 -5.35
CA ILE A 44 -5.00 -14.11 -5.65
C ILE A 44 -3.66 -14.24 -4.91
N ALA A 45 -2.82 -13.20 -4.93
CA ALA A 45 -1.56 -13.20 -4.22
C ALA A 45 -1.75 -13.35 -2.69
N TYR A 46 -2.71 -12.65 -2.10
CA TYR A 46 -3.06 -12.82 -0.69
C TYR A 46 -3.58 -14.21 -0.37
N PHE A 47 -4.40 -14.81 -1.24
CA PHE A 47 -4.84 -16.18 -1.07
C PHE A 47 -3.65 -17.16 -1.03
N LEU A 48 -2.71 -17.03 -1.97
CA LEU A 48 -1.53 -17.89 -2.02
C LEU A 48 -0.65 -17.72 -0.78
N VAL A 49 -0.38 -16.49 -0.37
CA VAL A 49 0.57 -16.21 0.72
C VAL A 49 -0.09 -16.30 2.10
N ALA A 50 -1.32 -15.80 2.26
CA ALA A 50 -1.95 -15.68 3.56
C ALA A 50 -2.91 -16.84 3.91
N VAL A 51 -3.27 -17.67 2.95
CA VAL A 51 -4.14 -18.85 3.18
C VAL A 51 -3.40 -20.15 2.92
N LEU A 52 -2.81 -20.32 1.73
CA LEU A 52 -2.19 -21.61 1.39
C LEU A 52 -0.93 -21.88 2.20
N ILE A 53 -0.02 -20.92 2.34
CA ILE A 53 1.22 -21.13 3.08
C ILE A 53 0.93 -21.46 4.55
N PRO A 54 0.23 -20.62 5.34
CA PRO A 54 -0.06 -20.97 6.73
C PRO A 54 -0.95 -22.20 6.85
N GLY A 55 -1.88 -22.42 5.91
CA GLY A 55 -2.70 -23.63 5.88
C GLY A 55 -1.85 -24.90 5.75
N ILE A 56 -0.89 -24.93 4.84
CA ILE A 56 0.04 -26.07 4.68
C ILE A 56 0.90 -26.21 5.95
N MET A 57 1.42 -25.11 6.48
CA MET A 57 2.26 -25.15 7.70
C MET A 57 1.50 -25.74 8.89
N ILE A 58 0.28 -25.25 9.14
CA ILE A 58 -0.51 -25.64 10.33
C ILE A 58 -1.09 -27.06 10.16
N PHE A 59 -1.73 -27.35 9.02
CA PHE A 59 -2.51 -28.58 8.88
C PHE A 59 -1.70 -29.75 8.31
N VAL A 60 -0.75 -29.50 7.40
CA VAL A 60 0.03 -30.56 6.78
C VAL A 60 1.34 -30.80 7.54
N LEU A 61 2.12 -29.75 7.75
CA LEU A 61 3.40 -29.85 8.42
C LEU A 61 3.27 -29.88 9.96
N LYS A 62 2.08 -29.58 10.49
CA LYS A 62 1.79 -29.47 11.93
C LYS A 62 2.80 -28.60 12.66
N TRP A 63 3.25 -27.55 11.98
CA TRP A 63 4.25 -26.63 12.47
C TRP A 63 3.68 -25.22 12.55
N ASP A 64 3.49 -24.75 13.78
CA ASP A 64 3.21 -23.35 14.09
C ASP A 64 4.33 -22.82 14.99
N PRO A 65 5.17 -21.92 14.53
CA PRO A 65 6.30 -21.42 15.32
C PRO A 65 5.88 -20.60 16.53
N THR A 66 4.63 -20.19 16.61
CA THR A 66 4.09 -19.33 17.67
C THR A 66 3.32 -20.09 18.74
N VAL A 67 2.79 -21.26 18.44
CA VAL A 67 1.92 -22.05 19.32
C VAL A 67 2.48 -23.46 19.52
N LYS A 68 2.54 -23.89 20.78
CA LYS A 68 2.83 -25.27 21.15
C LYS A 68 1.52 -25.98 21.48
N GLY A 69 1.06 -26.87 20.62
CA GLY A 69 -0.14 -27.67 20.85
C GLY A 69 -1.06 -27.76 19.62
N THR A 70 -2.34 -28.08 19.88
CA THR A 70 -3.34 -28.16 18.81
C THR A 70 -3.78 -26.76 18.36
N PRO A 71 -3.94 -26.54 17.03
CA PRO A 71 -4.46 -25.28 16.54
C PRO A 71 -5.83 -24.94 17.15
N ASN A 72 -5.99 -23.72 17.64
CA ASN A 72 -7.26 -23.23 18.17
C ASN A 72 -7.85 -22.20 17.18
N PHE A 73 -9.07 -22.46 16.72
CA PHE A 73 -9.82 -21.62 15.81
C PHE A 73 -11.14 -21.15 16.45
N ASP A 74 -11.06 -20.61 17.66
CA ASP A 74 -12.23 -20.02 18.32
C ASP A 74 -12.87 -18.94 17.45
N PHE A 75 -14.18 -18.88 17.47
CA PHE A 75 -14.96 -18.02 16.60
C PHE A 75 -14.58 -16.53 16.73
N THR A 76 -14.53 -16.02 17.96
CA THR A 76 -14.27 -14.58 18.20
C THR A 76 -12.89 -14.12 17.70
N PRO A 77 -11.75 -14.76 18.04
CA PRO A 77 -10.46 -14.36 17.52
C PRO A 77 -10.35 -14.57 15.99
N SER A 78 -11.02 -15.60 15.45
CA SER A 78 -11.06 -15.80 14.00
C SER A 78 -11.77 -14.67 13.27
N MET A 79 -12.88 -14.16 13.83
CA MET A 79 -13.61 -13.02 13.27
C MET A 79 -12.79 -11.73 13.32
N TRP A 80 -11.96 -11.51 14.35
CA TRP A 80 -11.02 -10.39 14.36
C TRP A 80 -9.98 -10.50 13.24
N GLY A 81 -9.48 -11.69 12.99
CA GLY A 81 -8.57 -11.94 11.86
C GLY A 81 -9.21 -11.63 10.51
N ILE A 82 -10.47 -12.08 10.30
CA ILE A 82 -11.23 -11.78 9.08
C ILE A 82 -11.49 -10.28 8.95
N ALA A 83 -11.91 -9.62 10.02
CA ALA A 83 -12.15 -8.17 10.01
C ALA A 83 -10.89 -7.37 9.66
N ALA A 84 -9.73 -7.76 10.21
CA ALA A 84 -8.46 -7.17 9.85
C ALA A 84 -8.11 -7.39 8.36
N GLY A 85 -8.36 -8.59 7.83
CA GLY A 85 -8.20 -8.90 6.40
C GLY A 85 -9.10 -8.04 5.51
N VAL A 86 -10.37 -7.87 5.88
CA VAL A 86 -11.31 -7.00 5.17
C VAL A 86 -10.83 -5.54 5.19
N ALA A 87 -10.41 -5.03 6.35
CA ALA A 87 -9.87 -3.66 6.45
C ALA A 87 -8.63 -3.47 5.56
N GLY A 88 -7.73 -4.46 5.52
CA GLY A 88 -6.57 -4.45 4.64
C GLY A 88 -6.95 -4.45 3.15
N ALA A 89 -7.93 -5.28 2.76
CA ALA A 89 -8.41 -5.37 1.39
C ALA A 89 -9.10 -4.07 0.93
N VAL A 90 -9.93 -3.48 1.78
CA VAL A 90 -10.56 -2.17 1.51
C VAL A 90 -9.50 -1.08 1.38
N GLY A 91 -8.49 -1.07 2.28
CA GLY A 91 -7.36 -0.14 2.18
C GLY A 91 -6.60 -0.28 0.87
N ALA A 92 -6.30 -1.52 0.46
CA ALA A 92 -5.63 -1.81 -0.80
C ALA A 92 -6.44 -1.32 -2.01
N LEU A 93 -7.75 -1.53 -2.01
CA LEU A 93 -8.65 -1.06 -3.06
C LEU A 93 -8.66 0.49 -3.11
N CYS A 94 -8.76 1.16 -1.97
CA CYS A 94 -8.68 2.63 -1.88
C CYS A 94 -7.36 3.17 -2.45
N VAL A 95 -6.22 2.51 -2.15
CA VAL A 95 -4.91 2.89 -2.72
C VAL A 95 -4.92 2.77 -4.24
N ILE A 96 -5.45 1.67 -4.80
CA ILE A 96 -5.55 1.48 -6.26
C ILE A 96 -6.35 2.62 -6.90
N PHE A 97 -7.51 2.96 -6.35
CA PHE A 97 -8.30 4.08 -6.86
C PHE A 97 -7.59 5.42 -6.68
N ALA A 98 -6.91 5.65 -5.57
CA ALA A 98 -6.17 6.88 -5.33
C ALA A 98 -5.05 7.11 -6.35
N VAL A 99 -4.24 6.06 -6.63
CA VAL A 99 -3.13 6.20 -7.59
C VAL A 99 -3.61 6.32 -9.04
N THR A 100 -4.72 5.70 -9.38
CA THR A 100 -5.28 5.78 -10.75
C THR A 100 -6.00 7.10 -10.99
N THR A 101 -6.75 7.59 -10.01
CA THR A 101 -7.41 8.90 -10.08
C THR A 101 -6.40 10.05 -10.06
N GLY A 102 -5.32 9.92 -9.30
CA GLY A 102 -4.25 10.91 -9.22
C GLY A 102 -3.36 10.99 -10.45
N GLY A 103 -3.45 10.04 -11.39
CA GLY A 103 -2.76 10.04 -12.67
C GLY A 103 -1.28 9.65 -12.58
N LYS A 104 -0.52 10.03 -13.62
CA LYS A 104 0.92 9.75 -13.70
C LYS A 104 1.64 10.39 -12.52
N GLY A 105 2.49 9.62 -11.84
CA GLY A 105 3.23 10.12 -10.68
C GLY A 105 2.46 10.06 -9.34
N ALA A 106 1.18 9.71 -9.32
CA ALA A 106 0.40 9.64 -8.08
C ALA A 106 1.00 8.69 -7.04
N ALA A 107 1.65 7.62 -7.45
CA ALA A 107 2.33 6.69 -6.56
C ALA A 107 3.42 7.38 -5.69
N ILE A 108 4.00 8.49 -6.16
CA ILE A 108 5.04 9.23 -5.44
C ILE A 108 4.49 9.86 -4.15
N TYR A 109 3.25 10.35 -4.17
CA TYR A 109 2.66 11.04 -3.02
C TYR A 109 1.58 10.24 -2.29
N VAL A 110 0.88 9.32 -2.96
CA VAL A 110 -0.16 8.50 -2.32
C VAL A 110 0.44 7.59 -1.25
N ALA A 111 1.57 6.93 -1.52
CA ALA A 111 2.23 6.08 -0.54
C ALA A 111 2.64 6.85 0.73
N PRO A 112 3.42 7.96 0.66
CA PRO A 112 3.74 8.76 1.84
C PRO A 112 2.51 9.24 2.62
N LEU A 113 1.43 9.64 1.95
CA LEU A 113 0.20 10.08 2.62
C LEU A 113 -0.47 8.95 3.42
N VAL A 114 -0.59 7.77 2.81
CA VAL A 114 -1.17 6.59 3.48
C VAL A 114 -0.31 6.18 4.67
N PHE A 115 1.01 6.07 4.48
CA PHE A 115 1.92 5.61 5.52
C PHE A 115 2.21 6.64 6.61
N ALA A 116 1.91 7.92 6.39
CA ALA A 116 1.91 8.92 7.45
C ALA A 116 0.56 8.97 8.19
N GLY A 117 -0.56 8.81 7.49
CA GLY A 117 -1.89 8.82 8.09
C GLY A 117 -2.23 7.56 8.88
N ALA A 118 -1.90 6.38 8.35
CA ALA A 118 -2.21 5.11 8.99
C ALA A 118 -1.64 4.96 10.42
N PRO A 119 -0.40 5.33 10.73
CA PRO A 119 0.13 5.28 12.10
C PRO A 119 -0.64 6.15 13.08
N ILE A 120 -1.16 7.31 12.65
CA ILE A 120 -1.95 8.19 13.50
C ILE A 120 -3.25 7.50 13.90
N ILE A 121 -3.98 6.97 12.91
CA ILE A 121 -5.24 6.25 13.14
C ILE A 121 -4.98 5.01 13.99
N ASN A 122 -3.93 4.24 13.67
CA ASN A 122 -3.54 3.06 14.43
C ASN A 122 -3.24 3.38 15.90
N THR A 123 -2.49 4.46 16.15
CA THR A 123 -2.16 4.87 17.51
C THR A 123 -3.40 5.24 18.31
N ILE A 124 -4.27 6.08 17.73
CA ILE A 124 -5.53 6.48 18.38
C ILE A 124 -6.38 5.26 18.68
N ALA A 125 -6.64 4.40 17.68
CA ALA A 125 -7.44 3.21 17.84
C ALA A 125 -6.86 2.23 18.89
N THR A 126 -5.54 2.04 18.88
CA THR A 126 -4.88 1.15 19.83
C THR A 126 -5.00 1.66 21.27
N ILE A 127 -4.71 2.94 21.49
CA ILE A 127 -4.72 3.54 22.83
C ILE A 127 -6.14 3.62 23.39
N THR A 128 -7.14 3.93 22.55
CA THR A 128 -8.50 4.21 23.02
C THR A 128 -9.39 2.98 23.06
N TYR A 129 -9.22 2.04 22.13
CA TYR A 129 -10.17 0.95 21.93
C TYR A 129 -9.56 -0.45 22.04
N PHE A 130 -8.52 -0.77 21.25
CA PHE A 130 -8.03 -2.15 21.16
C PHE A 130 -7.17 -2.58 22.35
N HIS A 131 -6.29 -1.72 22.80
CA HIS A 131 -5.40 -1.96 23.93
C HIS A 131 -5.27 -0.72 24.79
N PRO A 132 -6.32 -0.37 25.57
CA PRO A 132 -6.26 0.79 26.44
C PRO A 132 -5.01 0.73 27.33
N VAL A 133 -4.10 1.66 27.13
CA VAL A 133 -2.85 1.69 27.88
C VAL A 133 -3.10 2.24 29.29
N LYS A 134 -2.50 1.58 30.29
CA LYS A 134 -2.56 2.05 31.70
C LYS A 134 -1.78 3.36 31.90
N THR A 135 -0.74 3.55 31.11
CA THR A 135 0.10 4.76 31.13
C THR A 135 0.15 5.35 29.71
N MET A 136 -0.20 6.63 29.59
CA MET A 136 -0.13 7.31 28.30
C MET A 136 1.33 7.40 27.83
N PRO A 137 1.59 7.28 26.51
CA PRO A 137 2.91 7.52 25.96
C PRO A 137 3.43 8.92 26.30
N ASP A 138 4.76 9.06 26.35
CA ASP A 138 5.42 10.34 26.54
C ASP A 138 5.00 11.34 25.46
N TRP A 139 4.94 12.62 25.80
CA TRP A 139 4.57 13.70 24.86
C TRP A 139 5.45 13.72 23.59
N ARG A 140 6.71 13.26 23.70
CA ARG A 140 7.65 13.15 22.56
C ARG A 140 7.16 12.16 21.51
N PHE A 141 6.44 11.11 21.92
CA PHE A 141 5.78 10.19 21.00
C PHE A 141 4.74 10.91 20.14
N PHE A 142 3.89 11.73 20.75
CA PHE A 142 2.87 12.52 20.03
C PHE A 142 3.49 13.60 19.16
N LEU A 143 4.61 14.20 19.61
CA LEU A 143 5.38 15.12 18.77
C LEU A 143 5.90 14.41 17.51
N GLY A 144 6.47 13.20 17.64
CA GLY A 144 6.91 12.41 16.48
C GLY A 144 5.77 12.11 15.51
N LEU A 145 4.60 11.78 16.04
CA LEU A 145 3.39 11.53 15.23
C LEU A 145 2.92 12.81 14.52
N GLY A 146 2.97 13.95 15.19
CA GLY A 146 2.68 15.26 14.61
C GLY A 146 3.65 15.66 13.49
N LEU A 147 4.96 15.39 13.67
CA LEU A 147 5.96 15.60 12.63
C LEU A 147 5.72 14.73 11.40
N ALA A 148 5.29 13.47 11.58
CA ALA A 148 4.91 12.60 10.48
C ALA A 148 3.71 13.17 9.70
N ALA A 149 2.71 13.69 10.41
CA ALA A 149 1.55 14.35 9.79
C ALA A 149 1.96 15.63 9.03
N ALA A 150 2.83 16.46 9.60
CA ALA A 150 3.35 17.64 8.95
C ALA A 150 4.17 17.29 7.69
N GLY A 151 5.00 16.26 7.76
CA GLY A 151 5.73 15.74 6.61
C GLY A 151 4.79 15.28 5.48
N ALA A 152 3.71 14.59 5.81
CA ALA A 152 2.70 14.19 4.83
C ALA A 152 2.00 15.40 4.18
N ALA A 153 1.68 16.43 4.98
CA ALA A 153 1.12 17.68 4.46
C ALA A 153 2.09 18.36 3.49
N MET A 154 3.38 18.41 3.81
CA MET A 154 4.41 18.95 2.90
C MET A 154 4.49 18.15 1.59
N VAL A 155 4.46 16.83 1.64
CA VAL A 155 4.42 15.98 0.44
C VAL A 155 3.23 16.33 -0.44
N MET A 156 2.06 16.58 0.16
CA MET A 156 0.85 16.96 -0.58
C MET A 156 0.95 18.35 -1.20
N LEU A 157 1.51 19.31 -0.48
CA LEU A 157 1.66 20.72 -0.95
C LEU A 157 2.70 20.82 -2.06
N TYR A 158 3.79 20.07 -1.98
CA TYR A 158 4.92 20.14 -2.93
C TYR A 158 5.00 18.93 -3.87
N LYS A 159 3.87 18.22 -4.05
CA LYS A 159 3.81 17.10 -4.99
C LYS A 159 4.17 17.57 -6.42
N PRO A 160 4.83 16.73 -7.24
CA PRO A 160 5.07 17.04 -8.64
C PRO A 160 3.76 17.33 -9.37
N VAL A 161 3.70 18.47 -10.04
CA VAL A 161 2.60 18.81 -10.93
C VAL A 161 3.02 18.41 -12.35
N ASP A 162 2.21 17.60 -13.02
CA ASP A 162 2.43 17.30 -14.43
C ASP A 162 2.44 18.62 -15.20
N LYS A 163 3.62 19.02 -15.73
CA LYS A 163 3.66 20.13 -16.69
C LYS A 163 2.80 19.69 -17.87
N PRO A 164 1.86 20.53 -18.34
CA PRO A 164 1.14 20.24 -19.56
C PRO A 164 2.20 20.00 -20.65
N ALA A 165 2.08 18.86 -21.35
CA ALA A 165 2.92 18.59 -22.50
C ALA A 165 2.83 19.83 -23.39
N HIS A 166 3.98 20.49 -23.64
CA HIS A 166 4.03 21.62 -24.52
C HIS A 166 3.29 21.25 -25.80
N ALA A 167 2.15 21.88 -26.07
CA ALA A 167 1.53 21.92 -27.37
C ALA A 167 2.46 22.74 -28.30
N GLY A 168 3.49 22.07 -28.83
CA GLY A 168 4.53 22.74 -29.56
C GLY A 168 5.56 21.81 -30.15
N ALA A 169 5.11 20.81 -30.91
CA ALA A 169 5.85 20.26 -32.04
C ALA A 169 4.83 19.56 -32.93
N GLN A 170 4.06 20.34 -33.68
CA GLN A 170 3.51 19.83 -34.91
C GLN A 170 4.69 19.41 -35.78
N PRO A 171 4.76 18.14 -36.23
CA PRO A 171 5.71 17.80 -37.28
C PRO A 171 5.35 18.67 -38.49
N ALA A 172 6.31 19.46 -38.96
CA ALA A 172 6.18 20.18 -40.24
C ALA A 172 5.75 19.15 -41.28
N THR A 173 4.52 19.27 -41.74
CA THR A 173 4.00 18.53 -42.88
C THR A 173 4.90 18.85 -44.02
N ALA A 174 5.72 17.89 -44.47
CA ALA A 174 6.46 17.97 -45.72
C ALA A 174 5.43 18.14 -46.81
N VAL A 175 5.37 19.34 -47.36
CA VAL A 175 4.66 19.62 -48.59
C VAL A 175 5.37 18.82 -49.68
N ALA A 176 4.79 17.67 -50.02
CA ALA A 176 5.20 16.93 -51.18
C ALA A 176 4.86 17.80 -52.40
N ALA A 177 5.89 18.31 -53.06
CA ALA A 177 5.79 18.98 -54.33
C ALA A 177 5.12 18.01 -55.33
N VAL A 178 3.93 18.37 -55.74
CA VAL A 178 3.26 17.76 -56.89
C VAL A 178 4.05 18.21 -58.12
N VAL A 179 4.79 17.29 -58.75
CA VAL A 179 5.36 17.46 -60.08
C VAL A 179 4.24 17.22 -61.09
N PRO A 180 3.89 18.14 -61.94
CA PRO A 180 2.94 17.87 -63.01
C PRO A 180 3.65 17.08 -64.13
N ASP A 181 3.17 15.91 -64.41
CA ASP A 181 3.60 15.09 -65.55
C ASP A 181 2.93 15.60 -66.78
N HIS A 182 3.74 16.18 -67.71
CA HIS A 182 3.36 16.48 -69.07
C HIS A 182 3.76 15.28 -69.93
N LYS A 183 2.80 14.49 -70.33
CA LYS A 183 2.61 14.00 -71.71
C LYS A 183 1.40 13.07 -71.81
#